data_a99d9c40b36ec426685ee7f38d03d31b
#
_entry.id   a99d9c40b36ec426685ee7f38d03d31b
#
_cell.length_a   1.000
_cell.length_b   1.000
_cell.length_c   1.000
_cell.angle_alpha   90.00
_cell.angle_beta   90.00
_cell.angle_gamma   90.00
#
_symmetry.space_group_name_H-M   'P 1'
#
loop_
_entity.id
_entity.type
_entity.pdbx_description
1 polymer ?
#
loop_
_entity_poly.entity_id
_entity_poly.type
_entity_poly.pdbx_seq_one_letter_code
_entity_poly.pdbx_strand_id
1 'polypeptide(L)'
;MDVTVVGSGPNGLAAAVVCARAGLSVRVIEGQPTPGGGARSAPDPEYPGILHDVCAAVHPLAFASPFFRDFGLADRITLNVPEVSYANPLPGRPAALAYRDFERTCAELADGASWRWLLGPMVQRSEAAAAFVLGDKRSLPPDLVTSARLALRMVTQGSPAWGLLRGEDARALFTGVAAHTISQMPSMTSSGLGMMLAVLAHSVGWPVPTGGSQAIPEALIADLLAHGGEVVVGEEVTEPPQGVVLYDTPAKALLDIYGDRLPTRYAARLRGLRTNPGVAKVDFVLSDEIPWRDSRLASTVMIHLGGERARMVLAEREIASGRHAEWPMVLAASPHIADPTRIDDHGRRPFWSYVHVPRDSPVDQTEAVIEIMERFAPGFRDIIVATRGVPASQLAEHNANLTGGDITGGGNSAWRALAGPTLRLNPWATPIPGAYLCSAATPPNGGVHGMAGLYAARTVLHREFGVKTLPSLAP
;
A
#
# COMPACT_ATOMS: atom_id res chain seq x y z
N MET A 1 28.34 15.19 2.17
CA MET A 1 27.12 14.56 1.67
C MET A 1 26.11 15.69 1.46
N ASP A 2 25.56 15.82 0.23
CA ASP A 2 24.61 16.89 -0.07
C ASP A 2 23.24 16.59 0.52
N VAL A 3 22.81 15.31 0.42
CA VAL A 3 21.49 14.86 0.88
C VAL A 3 21.62 13.57 1.69
N THR A 4 20.98 13.54 2.85
CA THR A 4 20.74 12.32 3.63
C THR A 4 19.27 11.94 3.58
N VAL A 5 18.98 10.67 3.30
CA VAL A 5 17.62 10.10 3.37
C VAL A 5 17.56 9.16 4.56
N VAL A 6 16.63 9.40 5.47
CA VAL A 6 16.41 8.57 6.66
C VAL A 6 15.20 7.65 6.42
N GLY A 7 15.48 6.37 6.33
CA GLY A 7 14.54 5.32 5.94
C GLY A 7 14.66 4.94 4.45
N SER A 8 14.67 3.64 4.19
CA SER A 8 14.81 3.05 2.86
C SER A 8 13.52 2.46 2.31
N GLY A 9 12.37 2.97 2.74
CA GLY A 9 11.10 2.62 2.11
C GLY A 9 11.03 3.08 0.65
N PRO A 10 10.03 2.62 -0.14
CA PRO A 10 9.93 2.96 -1.56
C PRO A 10 9.91 4.45 -1.87
N ASN A 11 9.40 5.28 -0.95
CA ASN A 11 9.41 6.73 -1.12
C ASN A 11 10.78 7.35 -0.78
N GLY A 12 11.45 6.88 0.26
CA GLY A 12 12.81 7.30 0.60
C GLY A 12 13.80 6.97 -0.51
N LEU A 13 13.74 5.73 -1.02
CA LEU A 13 14.57 5.30 -2.14
C LEU A 13 14.25 6.07 -3.43
N ALA A 14 12.97 6.35 -3.71
CA ALA A 14 12.59 7.19 -4.84
C ALA A 14 13.18 8.61 -4.73
N ALA A 15 13.15 9.21 -3.53
CA ALA A 15 13.77 10.51 -3.31
C ALA A 15 15.28 10.46 -3.48
N ALA A 16 15.93 9.41 -2.98
CA ALA A 16 17.37 9.20 -3.11
C ALA A 16 17.79 9.08 -4.58
N VAL A 17 17.10 8.24 -5.37
CA VAL A 17 17.34 8.09 -6.82
C VAL A 17 17.22 9.43 -7.56
N VAL A 18 16.16 10.18 -7.30
CA VAL A 18 15.94 11.49 -7.96
C VAL A 18 17.09 12.46 -7.62
N CYS A 19 17.52 12.53 -6.36
CA CYS A 19 18.61 13.39 -5.94
C CYS A 19 19.98 12.94 -6.52
N ALA A 20 20.28 11.64 -6.51
CA ALA A 20 21.51 11.11 -7.05
C ALA A 20 21.62 11.32 -8.57
N ARG A 21 20.54 11.08 -9.31
CA ARG A 21 20.47 11.36 -10.77
C ARG A 21 20.55 12.85 -11.10
N ALA A 22 20.26 13.74 -10.14
CA ALA A 22 20.52 15.17 -10.28
C ALA A 22 21.98 15.56 -10.02
N GLY A 23 22.87 14.58 -9.77
CA GLY A 23 24.31 14.78 -9.56
C GLY A 23 24.70 15.09 -8.11
N LEU A 24 23.79 14.89 -7.15
CA LEU A 24 24.06 15.11 -5.72
C LEU A 24 24.67 13.87 -5.07
N SER A 25 25.54 14.07 -4.08
CA SER A 25 26.01 12.98 -3.21
C SER A 25 24.91 12.62 -2.21
N VAL A 26 24.44 11.35 -2.24
CA VAL A 26 23.29 10.88 -1.47
C VAL A 26 23.65 9.70 -0.58
N ARG A 27 23.25 9.77 0.69
CA ARG A 27 23.32 8.66 1.65
C ARG A 27 21.92 8.31 2.13
N VAL A 28 21.56 7.02 2.06
CA VAL A 28 20.36 6.46 2.70
C VAL A 28 20.77 5.75 3.98
N ILE A 29 20.08 6.06 5.09
CA ILE A 29 20.31 5.42 6.39
C ILE A 29 19.04 4.65 6.77
N GLU A 30 19.19 3.35 7.01
CA GLU A 30 18.10 2.44 7.36
C GLU A 30 18.33 1.80 8.73
N GLY A 31 17.36 1.89 9.63
CA GLY A 31 17.44 1.30 10.98
C GLY A 31 17.33 -0.22 11.00
N GLN A 32 16.68 -0.82 10.00
CA GLN A 32 16.54 -2.27 9.90
C GLN A 32 17.75 -2.91 9.22
N PRO A 33 18.02 -4.22 9.46
CA PRO A 33 19.13 -4.91 8.81
C PRO A 33 18.93 -5.11 7.29
N THR A 34 17.70 -4.97 6.79
CA THR A 34 17.36 -5.10 5.37
C THR A 34 16.61 -3.85 4.90
N PRO A 35 17.00 -3.25 3.75
CA PRO A 35 16.32 -2.08 3.21
C PRO A 35 15.02 -2.46 2.49
N GLY A 36 14.12 -1.48 2.28
CA GLY A 36 12.90 -1.66 1.47
C GLY A 36 11.59 -1.34 2.18
N GLY A 37 11.62 -1.08 3.50
CA GLY A 37 10.43 -0.68 4.26
C GLY A 37 9.26 -1.66 4.13
N GLY A 38 8.08 -1.18 3.72
CA GLY A 38 6.88 -2.03 3.50
C GLY A 38 6.90 -2.87 2.22
N ALA A 39 7.89 -2.73 1.34
CA ALA A 39 8.08 -3.56 0.15
C ALA A 39 9.17 -4.64 0.35
N ARG A 40 9.51 -4.95 1.60
CA ARG A 40 10.46 -6.03 1.91
C ARG A 40 9.82 -7.40 1.75
N SER A 41 10.66 -8.38 1.42
CA SER A 41 10.36 -9.80 1.55
C SER A 41 11.42 -10.45 2.41
N ALA A 42 11.06 -11.50 3.14
CA ALA A 42 11.97 -12.21 4.02
C ALA A 42 11.73 -13.73 3.91
N PRO A 43 12.78 -14.56 4.00
CA PRO A 43 12.62 -16.00 4.10
C PRO A 43 11.92 -16.36 5.42
N ASP A 44 11.13 -17.42 5.37
CA ASP A 44 10.55 -17.99 6.58
C ASP A 44 11.68 -18.52 7.48
N PRO A 45 11.64 -18.27 8.81
CA PRO A 45 12.73 -18.69 9.71
C PRO A 45 12.92 -20.20 9.81
N GLU A 46 11.85 -21.00 9.71
CA GLU A 46 11.87 -22.45 9.81
C GLU A 46 11.93 -23.14 8.44
N TYR A 47 11.42 -22.45 7.42
CA TYR A 47 11.36 -22.94 6.03
C TYR A 47 12.03 -21.97 5.08
N PRO A 48 13.38 -21.87 5.06
CA PRO A 48 14.10 -20.80 4.33
C PRO A 48 13.85 -20.78 2.82
N GLY A 49 13.34 -21.86 2.23
CA GLY A 49 12.90 -21.91 0.83
C GLY A 49 11.58 -21.15 0.57
N ILE A 50 10.84 -20.81 1.62
CA ILE A 50 9.60 -20.05 1.54
C ILE A 50 9.89 -18.57 1.77
N LEU A 51 9.39 -17.72 0.88
CA LEU A 51 9.56 -16.26 0.95
C LEU A 51 8.22 -15.60 1.26
N HIS A 52 8.17 -14.81 2.35
CA HIS A 52 7.02 -14.01 2.73
C HIS A 52 7.25 -12.54 2.42
N ASP A 53 6.21 -11.86 1.91
CA ASP A 53 6.19 -10.40 1.82
C ASP A 53 5.85 -9.81 3.19
N VAL A 54 6.68 -8.88 3.67
CA VAL A 54 6.53 -8.33 5.03
C VAL A 54 5.24 -7.51 5.18
N CYS A 55 4.88 -6.71 4.16
CA CYS A 55 3.66 -5.89 4.20
C CYS A 55 2.86 -5.99 2.90
N ALA A 56 3.36 -5.53 1.77
CA ALA A 56 2.66 -5.54 0.49
C ALA A 56 3.10 -6.73 -0.37
N ALA A 57 2.15 -7.50 -0.92
CA ALA A 57 2.39 -8.66 -1.79
C ALA A 57 2.00 -8.42 -3.26
N VAL A 58 1.12 -7.45 -3.52
CA VAL A 58 0.65 -7.07 -4.87
C VAL A 58 0.80 -5.56 -5.07
N HIS A 59 1.17 -5.13 -6.28
CA HIS A 59 1.68 -3.78 -6.52
C HIS A 59 0.98 -3.00 -7.65
N PRO A 60 -0.36 -2.84 -7.65
CA PRO A 60 -1.07 -2.09 -8.68
C PRO A 60 -0.66 -0.61 -8.71
N LEU A 61 -0.41 0.00 -7.54
CA LEU A 61 -0.01 1.40 -7.45
C LEU A 61 1.42 1.62 -7.96
N ALA A 62 2.34 0.67 -7.74
CA ALA A 62 3.68 0.76 -8.29
C ALA A 62 3.65 0.71 -9.83
N PHE A 63 2.91 -0.23 -10.39
CA PHE A 63 2.83 -0.40 -11.84
C PHE A 63 2.14 0.78 -12.55
N ALA A 64 1.19 1.45 -11.88
CA ALA A 64 0.49 2.62 -12.42
C ALA A 64 1.18 3.96 -12.11
N SER A 65 2.14 3.98 -11.18
CA SER A 65 2.78 5.21 -10.70
C SER A 65 3.52 5.94 -11.83
N PRO A 66 3.31 7.24 -12.01
CA PRO A 66 4.13 8.04 -12.91
C PRO A 66 5.64 7.93 -12.61
N PHE A 67 6.04 7.95 -11.33
CA PHE A 67 7.44 7.78 -10.93
C PHE A 67 8.02 6.46 -11.44
N PHE A 68 7.36 5.33 -11.18
CA PHE A 68 7.87 4.03 -11.55
C PHE A 68 7.80 3.76 -13.06
N ARG A 69 6.86 4.38 -13.78
CA ARG A 69 6.85 4.35 -15.26
C ARG A 69 8.03 5.10 -15.83
N ASP A 70 8.30 6.32 -15.34
CA ASP A 70 9.45 7.12 -15.79
C ASP A 70 10.78 6.47 -15.39
N PHE A 71 10.81 5.73 -14.27
CA PHE A 71 11.94 4.92 -13.81
C PHE A 71 12.15 3.65 -14.65
N GLY A 72 11.17 3.24 -15.46
CA GLY A 72 11.23 2.00 -16.22
C GLY A 72 11.22 0.75 -15.33
N LEU A 73 10.39 0.72 -14.25
CA LEU A 73 10.37 -0.40 -13.30
C LEU A 73 10.12 -1.75 -13.99
N ALA A 74 9.22 -1.78 -14.99
CA ALA A 74 8.87 -3.00 -15.73
C ALA A 74 10.02 -3.52 -16.61
N ASP A 75 11.00 -2.68 -16.93
CA ASP A 75 12.20 -3.07 -17.69
C ASP A 75 13.33 -3.57 -16.75
N ARG A 76 13.20 -3.32 -15.44
CA ARG A 76 14.22 -3.64 -14.42
C ARG A 76 13.89 -4.87 -13.60
N ILE A 77 12.61 -5.20 -13.44
CA ILE A 77 12.13 -6.37 -12.70
C ILE A 77 11.01 -7.08 -13.46
N THR A 78 10.87 -8.37 -13.22
CA THR A 78 9.74 -9.15 -13.78
C THR A 78 8.50 -8.94 -12.91
N LEU A 79 7.42 -8.46 -13.54
CA LEU A 79 6.12 -8.26 -12.92
C LEU A 79 5.09 -9.20 -13.54
N ASN A 80 4.63 -10.19 -12.79
CA ASN A 80 3.62 -11.16 -13.24
C ASN A 80 2.22 -10.59 -12.97
N VAL A 81 1.41 -10.47 -14.02
CA VAL A 81 0.05 -9.89 -13.91
C VAL A 81 -0.99 -11.00 -14.06
N PRO A 82 -1.69 -11.40 -12.96
CA PRO A 82 -2.72 -12.41 -13.01
C PRO A 82 -3.92 -11.98 -13.87
N GLU A 83 -4.67 -12.97 -14.38
CA GLU A 83 -5.92 -12.74 -15.11
C GLU A 83 -7.00 -12.16 -14.19
N VAL A 84 -7.10 -12.69 -12.96
CA VAL A 84 -7.98 -12.19 -11.90
C VAL A 84 -7.17 -11.29 -10.97
N SER A 85 -7.48 -10.01 -10.96
CA SER A 85 -6.79 -9.03 -10.13
C SER A 85 -7.09 -9.24 -8.65
N TYR A 86 -8.38 -9.47 -8.30
CA TYR A 86 -8.80 -9.80 -6.94
C TYR A 86 -10.19 -10.43 -6.93
N ALA A 87 -10.54 -11.11 -5.83
CA ALA A 87 -11.84 -11.71 -5.65
C ALA A 87 -12.41 -11.48 -4.24
N ASN A 88 -13.73 -11.58 -4.15
CA ASN A 88 -14.47 -11.56 -2.88
C ASN A 88 -15.34 -12.84 -2.81
N PRO A 89 -14.95 -13.85 -2.03
CA PRO A 89 -15.82 -14.96 -1.70
C PRO A 89 -17.09 -14.48 -0.96
N LEU A 90 -18.23 -15.05 -1.34
CA LEU A 90 -19.53 -14.69 -0.77
C LEU A 90 -20.18 -15.90 -0.14
N PRO A 91 -20.79 -15.80 1.05
CA PRO A 91 -21.46 -16.93 1.69
C PRO A 91 -22.62 -17.46 0.85
N GLY A 92 -22.64 -18.78 0.59
CA GLY A 92 -23.75 -19.46 -0.08
C GLY A 92 -23.99 -19.11 -1.56
N ARG A 93 -23.02 -18.42 -2.20
CA ARG A 93 -23.07 -18.05 -3.62
C ARG A 93 -21.68 -18.06 -4.25
N PRO A 94 -21.58 -18.03 -5.59
CA PRO A 94 -20.29 -17.88 -6.27
C PRO A 94 -19.54 -16.63 -5.84
N ALA A 95 -18.20 -16.72 -5.80
CA ALA A 95 -17.34 -15.58 -5.52
C ALA A 95 -17.47 -14.50 -6.61
N ALA A 96 -17.39 -13.24 -6.21
CA ALA A 96 -17.28 -12.13 -7.14
C ALA A 96 -15.80 -11.98 -7.54
N LEU A 97 -15.52 -11.94 -8.84
CA LEU A 97 -14.15 -11.85 -9.40
C LEU A 97 -13.99 -10.56 -10.21
N ALA A 98 -12.90 -9.85 -9.96
CA ALA A 98 -12.47 -8.71 -10.76
C ALA A 98 -11.39 -9.18 -11.73
N TYR A 99 -11.77 -9.54 -12.94
CA TYR A 99 -10.84 -9.88 -14.01
C TYR A 99 -10.12 -8.62 -14.51
N ARG A 100 -8.90 -8.77 -14.99
CA ARG A 100 -8.22 -7.70 -15.72
C ARG A 100 -9.03 -7.29 -16.96
N ASP A 101 -9.66 -8.25 -17.63
CA ASP A 101 -10.68 -7.97 -18.64
C ASP A 101 -11.93 -7.35 -18.02
N PHE A 102 -12.10 -6.06 -18.28
CA PHE A 102 -13.20 -5.25 -17.75
C PHE A 102 -14.57 -5.74 -18.25
N GLU A 103 -14.65 -6.08 -19.55
CA GLU A 103 -15.91 -6.50 -20.15
C GLU A 103 -16.34 -7.87 -19.63
N ARG A 104 -15.39 -8.78 -19.40
CA ARG A 104 -15.66 -10.07 -18.76
C ARG A 104 -16.19 -9.88 -17.33
N THR A 105 -15.61 -9.00 -16.54
CA THR A 105 -16.14 -8.69 -15.20
C THR A 105 -17.55 -8.14 -15.29
N CYS A 106 -17.80 -7.20 -16.20
CA CYS A 106 -19.17 -6.68 -16.39
C CYS A 106 -20.18 -7.73 -16.87
N ALA A 107 -19.74 -8.73 -17.61
CA ALA A 107 -20.62 -9.81 -18.09
C ALA A 107 -20.94 -10.84 -16.98
N GLU A 108 -20.02 -11.10 -16.06
CA GLU A 108 -20.21 -12.08 -14.98
C GLU A 108 -20.94 -11.51 -13.75
N LEU A 109 -20.89 -10.18 -13.53
CA LEU A 109 -21.61 -9.54 -12.44
C LEU A 109 -23.13 -9.50 -12.70
N ALA A 110 -23.93 -9.73 -11.66
CA ALA A 110 -25.40 -9.64 -11.73
C ALA A 110 -25.89 -8.25 -12.18
N ASP A 111 -25.15 -7.18 -11.84
CA ASP A 111 -25.37 -5.81 -12.32
C ASP A 111 -24.09 -5.21 -12.90
N GLY A 112 -23.59 -5.79 -13.97
CA GLY A 112 -22.44 -5.29 -14.70
C GLY A 112 -22.64 -3.90 -15.32
N ALA A 113 -23.87 -3.49 -15.54
CA ALA A 113 -24.19 -2.15 -16.04
C ALA A 113 -23.83 -1.07 -15.01
N SER A 114 -24.11 -1.29 -13.72
CA SER A 114 -23.68 -0.38 -12.64
C SER A 114 -22.16 -0.33 -12.53
N TRP A 115 -21.48 -1.47 -12.67
CA TRP A 115 -20.02 -1.55 -12.63
C TRP A 115 -19.39 -0.80 -13.81
N ARG A 116 -19.94 -1.00 -15.02
CA ARG A 116 -19.51 -0.27 -16.24
C ARG A 116 -19.71 1.24 -16.10
N TRP A 117 -20.87 1.66 -15.58
CA TRP A 117 -21.14 3.06 -15.33
C TRP A 117 -20.16 3.66 -14.32
N LEU A 118 -19.85 2.91 -13.25
CA LEU A 118 -18.95 3.38 -12.18
C LEU A 118 -17.51 3.55 -12.69
N LEU A 119 -16.96 2.55 -13.37
CA LEU A 119 -15.52 2.45 -13.65
C LEU A 119 -15.14 2.72 -15.11
N GLY A 120 -16.01 2.40 -16.07
CA GLY A 120 -15.66 2.33 -17.49
C GLY A 120 -14.90 3.56 -18.02
N PRO A 121 -15.40 4.80 -17.81
CA PRO A 121 -14.69 5.99 -18.28
C PRO A 121 -13.28 6.19 -17.69
N MET A 122 -13.03 5.69 -16.46
CA MET A 122 -11.73 5.77 -15.79
C MET A 122 -10.81 4.64 -16.20
N VAL A 123 -11.34 3.43 -16.46
CA VAL A 123 -10.56 2.30 -16.99
C VAL A 123 -9.96 2.65 -18.35
N GLN A 124 -10.74 3.29 -19.25
CA GLN A 124 -10.28 3.78 -20.55
C GLN A 124 -9.22 4.89 -20.46
N ARG A 125 -9.12 5.57 -19.32
CA ARG A 125 -8.21 6.69 -19.04
C ARG A 125 -7.45 6.46 -17.72
N SER A 126 -7.04 5.22 -17.48
CA SER A 126 -6.45 4.80 -16.20
C SER A 126 -5.18 5.59 -15.83
N GLU A 127 -4.36 5.95 -16.80
CA GLU A 127 -3.19 6.80 -16.57
C GLU A 127 -3.56 8.19 -16.06
N ALA A 128 -4.58 8.82 -16.64
CA ALA A 128 -5.07 10.12 -16.18
C ALA A 128 -5.71 10.01 -14.78
N ALA A 129 -6.41 8.90 -14.50
CA ALA A 129 -6.96 8.61 -13.18
C ALA A 129 -5.83 8.43 -12.14
N ALA A 130 -4.78 7.68 -12.47
CA ALA A 130 -3.60 7.51 -11.63
C ALA A 130 -2.87 8.84 -11.41
N ALA A 131 -2.65 9.62 -12.46
CA ALA A 131 -2.04 10.94 -12.38
C ALA A 131 -2.85 11.91 -11.52
N PHE A 132 -4.19 11.80 -11.51
CA PHE A 132 -5.03 12.58 -10.60
C PHE A 132 -4.89 12.10 -9.15
N VAL A 133 -5.00 10.80 -8.87
CA VAL A 133 -4.96 10.28 -7.49
C VAL A 133 -3.56 10.41 -6.88
N LEU A 134 -2.53 10.05 -7.62
CA LEU A 134 -1.13 10.09 -7.17
C LEU A 134 -0.44 11.44 -7.44
N GLY A 135 -1.13 12.38 -8.07
CA GLY A 135 -0.61 13.70 -8.43
C GLY A 135 -0.48 14.67 -7.26
N ASP A 136 0.35 15.70 -7.46
CA ASP A 136 0.43 16.86 -6.57
C ASP A 136 -0.86 17.70 -6.71
N LYS A 137 -1.68 17.70 -5.68
CA LYS A 137 -2.98 18.40 -5.67
C LYS A 137 -2.90 19.94 -5.75
N ARG A 138 -1.69 20.48 -5.68
CA ARG A 138 -1.44 21.93 -5.88
C ARG A 138 -1.31 22.30 -7.36
N SER A 139 -1.16 21.29 -8.22
CA SER A 139 -1.09 21.45 -9.67
C SER A 139 -2.41 21.04 -10.32
N LEU A 140 -2.71 21.65 -11.47
CA LEU A 140 -3.85 21.19 -12.27
C LEU A 140 -3.58 19.77 -12.79
N PRO A 141 -4.58 18.90 -12.75
CA PRO A 141 -4.44 17.57 -13.31
C PRO A 141 -4.32 17.63 -14.85
N PRO A 142 -3.60 16.69 -15.46
CA PRO A 142 -3.38 16.71 -16.92
C PRO A 142 -4.66 16.47 -17.74
N ASP A 143 -5.65 15.77 -17.18
CA ASP A 143 -6.96 15.54 -17.79
C ASP A 143 -8.07 15.98 -16.82
N LEU A 144 -8.59 17.18 -17.04
CA LEU A 144 -9.63 17.79 -16.20
C LEU A 144 -10.95 17.03 -16.28
N VAL A 145 -11.32 16.48 -17.44
CA VAL A 145 -12.59 15.75 -17.62
C VAL A 145 -12.57 14.44 -16.87
N THR A 146 -11.50 13.66 -17.02
CA THR A 146 -11.33 12.39 -16.28
C THR A 146 -11.25 12.66 -14.78
N SER A 147 -10.53 13.69 -14.36
CA SER A 147 -10.41 14.07 -12.95
C SER A 147 -11.74 14.48 -12.34
N ALA A 148 -12.54 15.27 -13.05
CA ALA A 148 -13.88 15.67 -12.60
C ALA A 148 -14.84 14.48 -12.50
N ARG A 149 -14.81 13.58 -13.50
CA ARG A 149 -15.59 12.34 -13.46
C ARG A 149 -15.22 11.47 -12.28
N LEU A 150 -13.92 11.26 -12.06
CA LEU A 150 -13.42 10.47 -10.94
C LEU A 150 -13.84 11.11 -9.60
N ALA A 151 -13.66 12.43 -9.44
CA ALA A 151 -14.08 13.14 -8.24
C ALA A 151 -15.59 12.99 -7.98
N LEU A 152 -16.44 13.08 -9.02
CA LEU A 152 -17.87 12.85 -8.88
C LEU A 152 -18.18 11.42 -8.43
N ARG A 153 -17.51 10.40 -8.99
CA ARG A 153 -17.69 9.01 -8.56
C ARG A 153 -17.19 8.79 -7.13
N MET A 154 -16.09 9.43 -6.75
CA MET A 154 -15.59 9.39 -5.36
C MET A 154 -16.63 9.97 -4.40
N VAL A 155 -17.24 11.13 -4.72
CA VAL A 155 -18.33 11.71 -3.91
C VAL A 155 -19.52 10.76 -3.84
N THR A 156 -19.94 10.16 -4.95
CA THR A 156 -21.04 9.20 -4.98
C THR A 156 -20.75 8.00 -4.07
N GLN A 157 -19.59 7.36 -4.22
CA GLN A 157 -19.23 6.17 -3.45
C GLN A 157 -18.80 6.49 -2.00
N GLY A 158 -18.39 7.72 -1.72
CA GLY A 158 -18.03 8.20 -0.38
C GLY A 158 -19.20 8.74 0.45
N SER A 159 -20.41 8.69 -0.07
CA SER A 159 -21.64 9.17 0.55
C SER A 159 -22.70 8.06 0.65
N PRO A 160 -23.85 8.29 1.29
CA PRO A 160 -24.96 7.34 1.29
C PRO A 160 -25.42 6.92 -0.12
N ALA A 161 -25.13 7.72 -1.16
CA ALA A 161 -25.41 7.41 -2.56
C ALA A 161 -24.62 6.21 -3.12
N TRP A 162 -23.64 5.65 -2.40
CA TRP A 162 -22.96 4.40 -2.79
C TRP A 162 -23.94 3.20 -2.90
N GLY A 163 -25.13 3.31 -2.31
CA GLY A 163 -26.24 2.37 -2.48
C GLY A 163 -26.75 2.26 -3.92
N LEU A 164 -26.41 3.20 -4.81
CA LEU A 164 -26.74 3.14 -6.23
C LEU A 164 -26.00 2.02 -6.97
N LEU A 165 -24.83 1.56 -6.47
CA LEU A 165 -24.18 0.35 -6.95
C LEU A 165 -25.07 -0.85 -6.53
N ARG A 166 -25.62 -1.55 -7.52
CA ARG A 166 -26.56 -2.66 -7.34
C ARG A 166 -25.81 -4.00 -7.49
N GLY A 167 -26.48 -5.09 -7.09
CA GLY A 167 -25.86 -6.41 -7.07
C GLY A 167 -24.90 -6.58 -5.89
N GLU A 168 -25.00 -7.66 -5.13
CA GLU A 168 -24.17 -7.87 -3.95
C GLU A 168 -22.71 -8.22 -4.33
N ASP A 169 -22.52 -8.87 -5.47
CA ASP A 169 -21.23 -9.15 -6.08
C ASP A 169 -20.44 -7.86 -6.40
N ALA A 170 -21.05 -6.92 -7.11
CA ALA A 170 -20.44 -5.62 -7.42
C ALA A 170 -20.19 -4.78 -6.14
N ARG A 171 -21.13 -4.85 -5.18
CA ARG A 171 -20.98 -4.20 -3.87
C ARG A 171 -19.81 -4.77 -3.08
N ALA A 172 -19.67 -6.10 -3.05
CA ALA A 172 -18.59 -6.77 -2.35
C ALA A 172 -17.24 -6.44 -2.97
N LEU A 173 -17.12 -6.52 -4.32
CA LEU A 173 -15.88 -6.15 -5.02
C LEU A 173 -15.45 -4.72 -4.70
N PHE A 174 -16.37 -3.75 -4.78
CA PHE A 174 -16.01 -2.36 -4.50
C PHE A 174 -15.68 -2.13 -3.02
N THR A 175 -16.43 -2.75 -2.10
CA THR A 175 -16.21 -2.56 -0.67
C THR A 175 -14.92 -3.23 -0.21
N GLY A 176 -14.57 -4.40 -0.79
CA GLY A 176 -13.30 -5.08 -0.51
C GLY A 176 -12.09 -4.20 -0.81
N VAL A 177 -12.06 -3.57 -1.99
CA VAL A 177 -10.95 -2.64 -2.32
C VAL A 177 -11.02 -1.33 -1.53
N ALA A 178 -12.22 -0.84 -1.18
CA ALA A 178 -12.37 0.34 -0.34
C ALA A 178 -11.90 0.09 1.11
N ALA A 179 -11.97 -1.14 1.60
CA ALA A 179 -11.53 -1.54 2.93
C ALA A 179 -10.01 -1.42 3.12
N HIS A 180 -9.21 -1.38 2.04
CA HIS A 180 -7.77 -1.11 2.16
C HIS A 180 -7.41 0.21 2.87
N THR A 181 -8.37 1.10 3.09
CA THR A 181 -8.17 2.32 3.89
C THR A 181 -8.21 2.09 5.40
N ILE A 182 -8.67 0.91 5.87
CA ILE A 182 -8.82 0.54 7.27
C ILE A 182 -9.55 1.65 8.04
N SER A 183 -10.72 2.02 7.53
CA SER A 183 -11.51 3.14 8.04
C SER A 183 -12.99 2.92 7.82
N GLN A 184 -13.81 3.64 8.59
CA GLN A 184 -15.25 3.57 8.43
C GLN A 184 -15.70 3.88 6.98
N MET A 185 -16.63 3.09 6.48
CA MET A 185 -17.23 3.19 5.17
C MET A 185 -18.76 3.46 5.24
N PRO A 186 -19.31 4.25 4.28
CA PRO A 186 -18.63 4.97 3.22
C PRO A 186 -17.91 6.22 3.71
N SER A 187 -16.79 6.58 3.06
CA SER A 187 -16.08 7.82 3.29
C SER A 187 -15.35 8.27 2.00
N MET A 188 -14.99 9.54 1.93
CA MET A 188 -14.26 10.07 0.76
C MET A 188 -12.92 9.38 0.55
N THR A 189 -12.22 9.03 1.63
CA THR A 189 -10.93 8.35 1.56
C THR A 189 -11.08 6.91 1.10
N SER A 190 -12.04 6.15 1.66
CA SER A 190 -12.31 4.78 1.24
C SER A 190 -12.78 4.70 -0.22
N SER A 191 -13.62 5.65 -0.62
CA SER A 191 -14.06 5.77 -2.01
C SER A 191 -12.91 6.11 -2.95
N GLY A 192 -12.02 7.02 -2.57
CA GLY A 192 -10.89 7.43 -3.41
C GLY A 192 -9.94 6.28 -3.70
N LEU A 193 -9.50 5.56 -2.66
CA LEU A 193 -8.63 4.41 -2.81
C LEU A 193 -9.37 3.24 -3.51
N GLY A 194 -10.63 2.97 -3.11
CA GLY A 194 -11.45 1.93 -3.73
C GLY A 194 -11.65 2.15 -5.23
N MET A 195 -11.97 3.38 -5.65
CA MET A 195 -12.05 3.75 -7.07
C MET A 195 -10.73 3.52 -7.79
N MET A 196 -9.60 3.95 -7.19
CA MET A 196 -8.29 3.80 -7.81
C MET A 196 -7.93 2.32 -7.98
N LEU A 197 -8.01 1.53 -6.91
CA LEU A 197 -7.68 0.11 -6.94
C LEU A 197 -8.58 -0.68 -7.90
N ALA A 198 -9.90 -0.39 -7.93
CA ALA A 198 -10.83 -1.01 -8.87
C ALA A 198 -10.52 -0.63 -10.34
N VAL A 199 -10.17 0.63 -10.62
CA VAL A 199 -9.74 1.04 -11.97
C VAL A 199 -8.46 0.32 -12.39
N LEU A 200 -7.48 0.23 -11.49
CA LEU A 200 -6.22 -0.44 -11.77
C LEU A 200 -6.40 -1.95 -11.99
N ALA A 201 -7.35 -2.58 -11.31
CA ALA A 201 -7.66 -4.00 -11.51
C ALA A 201 -8.03 -4.33 -12.97
N HIS A 202 -8.72 -3.40 -13.64
CA HIS A 202 -9.19 -3.55 -15.01
C HIS A 202 -8.32 -2.85 -16.06
N SER A 203 -7.18 -2.32 -15.67
CA SER A 203 -6.24 -1.67 -16.60
C SER A 203 -4.87 -2.34 -16.54
N VAL A 204 -4.04 -1.93 -15.60
CA VAL A 204 -2.69 -2.51 -15.41
C VAL A 204 -2.71 -3.87 -14.71
N GLY A 205 -3.81 -4.21 -14.05
CA GLY A 205 -3.93 -5.40 -13.20
C GLY A 205 -3.24 -5.22 -11.85
N TRP A 206 -3.13 -6.32 -11.09
CA TRP A 206 -2.49 -6.36 -9.78
C TRP A 206 -1.24 -7.25 -9.83
N PRO A 207 -0.10 -6.69 -10.27
CA PRO A 207 1.12 -7.47 -10.50
C PRO A 207 1.77 -7.93 -9.20
N VAL A 208 2.45 -9.08 -9.31
CA VAL A 208 3.32 -9.68 -8.30
C VAL A 208 4.75 -9.68 -8.84
N PRO A 209 5.72 -9.11 -8.13
CA PRO A 209 7.13 -9.20 -8.53
C PRO A 209 7.66 -10.63 -8.37
N THR A 210 8.40 -11.12 -9.36
CA THR A 210 9.14 -12.37 -9.24
C THR A 210 10.21 -12.25 -8.16
N GLY A 211 10.31 -13.26 -7.29
CA GLY A 211 11.25 -13.26 -6.18
C GLY A 211 10.88 -12.34 -5.02
N GLY A 212 9.63 -11.84 -4.98
CA GLY A 212 9.12 -11.05 -3.86
C GLY A 212 9.06 -9.55 -4.12
N SER A 213 8.35 -8.88 -3.23
CA SER A 213 8.21 -7.41 -3.24
C SER A 213 9.55 -6.69 -3.09
N GLN A 214 10.54 -7.36 -2.50
CA GLN A 214 11.92 -6.89 -2.32
C GLN A 214 12.59 -6.49 -3.66
N ALA A 215 12.18 -7.06 -4.79
CA ALA A 215 12.71 -6.70 -6.11
C ALA A 215 12.52 -5.20 -6.44
N ILE A 216 11.46 -4.56 -5.91
CA ILE A 216 11.19 -3.13 -6.14
C ILE A 216 12.26 -2.25 -5.46
N PRO A 217 12.49 -2.33 -4.13
CA PRO A 217 13.56 -1.56 -3.50
C PRO A 217 14.95 -1.93 -4.03
N GLU A 218 15.22 -3.18 -4.38
CA GLU A 218 16.50 -3.59 -4.98
C GLU A 218 16.77 -2.88 -6.30
N ALA A 219 15.77 -2.75 -7.17
CA ALA A 219 15.92 -1.98 -8.41
C ALA A 219 16.24 -0.49 -8.16
N LEU A 220 15.61 0.12 -7.14
CA LEU A 220 15.90 1.49 -6.74
C LEU A 220 17.31 1.64 -6.14
N ILE A 221 17.73 0.69 -5.30
CA ILE A 221 19.07 0.67 -4.69
C ILE A 221 20.15 0.50 -5.77
N ALA A 222 19.94 -0.43 -6.70
CA ALA A 222 20.88 -0.63 -7.81
C ALA A 222 21.08 0.65 -8.62
N ASP A 223 20.02 1.37 -8.90
CA ASP A 223 20.10 2.65 -9.60
C ASP A 223 20.79 3.74 -8.77
N LEU A 224 20.46 3.83 -7.49
CA LEU A 224 21.11 4.77 -6.56
C LEU A 224 22.64 4.56 -6.50
N LEU A 225 23.06 3.30 -6.35
CA LEU A 225 24.48 2.93 -6.31
C LEU A 225 25.19 3.23 -7.63
N ALA A 226 24.53 2.98 -8.78
CA ALA A 226 25.05 3.28 -10.11
C ALA A 226 25.28 4.79 -10.31
N HIS A 227 24.57 5.64 -9.55
CA HIS A 227 24.72 7.09 -9.58
C HIS A 227 25.53 7.64 -8.37
N GLY A 228 26.34 6.79 -7.72
CA GLY A 228 27.29 7.18 -6.68
C GLY A 228 26.68 7.43 -5.30
N GLY A 229 25.41 7.03 -5.08
CA GLY A 229 24.80 7.05 -3.75
C GLY A 229 25.24 5.85 -2.90
N GLU A 230 24.92 5.88 -1.62
CA GLU A 230 25.23 4.81 -0.67
C GLU A 230 24.03 4.46 0.21
N VAL A 231 23.97 3.22 0.69
CA VAL A 231 22.94 2.73 1.62
C VAL A 231 23.65 2.13 2.84
N VAL A 232 23.30 2.62 4.02
CA VAL A 232 23.78 2.11 5.32
C VAL A 232 22.58 1.49 6.04
N VAL A 233 22.72 0.24 6.48
CA VAL A 233 21.66 -0.49 7.18
C VAL A 233 22.03 -0.77 8.62
N GLY A 234 21.03 -1.01 9.48
CA GLY A 234 21.22 -1.29 10.91
C GLY A 234 21.61 -0.04 11.71
N GLU A 235 21.42 1.16 11.17
CA GLU A 235 21.75 2.42 11.84
C GLU A 235 20.48 3.24 12.09
N GLU A 236 20.11 3.40 13.35
CA GLU A 236 18.97 4.24 13.76
C GLU A 236 19.40 5.70 13.91
N VAL A 237 18.68 6.61 13.26
CA VAL A 237 18.94 8.04 13.34
C VAL A 237 18.19 8.64 14.54
N THR A 238 18.93 8.94 15.60
CA THR A 238 18.43 9.53 16.85
C THR A 238 18.71 11.04 16.96
N GLU A 239 19.61 11.56 16.11
CA GLU A 239 19.92 12.99 16.02
C GLU A 239 19.86 13.46 14.56
N PRO A 240 19.55 14.75 14.30
CA PRO A 240 19.49 15.25 12.93
C PRO A 240 20.83 15.13 12.20
N PRO A 241 20.89 14.43 11.06
CA PRO A 241 22.05 14.48 10.18
C PRO A 241 22.35 15.92 9.72
N GLN A 242 23.61 16.17 9.38
CA GLN A 242 24.01 17.46 8.83
C GLN A 242 23.55 17.64 7.37
N GLY A 243 23.30 18.87 6.97
CA GLY A 243 22.90 19.20 5.59
C GLY A 243 21.41 19.04 5.34
N VAL A 244 21.07 18.66 4.11
CA VAL A 244 19.67 18.46 3.69
C VAL A 244 19.22 17.04 4.00
N VAL A 245 18.08 16.89 4.68
CA VAL A 245 17.57 15.58 5.13
C VAL A 245 16.15 15.35 4.66
N LEU A 246 15.91 14.19 4.06
CA LEU A 246 14.61 13.67 3.66
C LEU A 246 14.23 12.50 4.59
N TYR A 247 13.10 12.63 5.31
CA TYR A 247 12.65 11.62 6.27
C TYR A 247 11.55 10.74 5.66
N ASP A 248 11.88 9.48 5.39
CA ASP A 248 10.91 8.41 5.06
C ASP A 248 10.51 7.64 6.34
N THR A 249 10.25 8.38 7.39
CA THR A 249 9.86 7.91 8.72
C THR A 249 8.46 8.41 9.09
N PRO A 250 7.84 7.89 10.16
CA PRO A 250 6.65 8.52 10.69
C PRO A 250 6.93 10.00 10.98
N ALA A 251 5.98 10.89 10.65
CA ALA A 251 6.20 12.31 10.93
C ALA A 251 6.45 12.61 12.42
N LYS A 252 5.96 11.75 13.32
CA LYS A 252 6.22 11.85 14.77
C LYS A 252 7.67 11.58 15.15
N ALA A 253 8.43 10.84 14.36
CA ALA A 253 9.85 10.59 14.63
C ALA A 253 10.68 11.89 14.73
N LEU A 254 10.21 12.96 14.08
CA LEU A 254 10.86 14.27 14.23
C LEU A 254 10.80 14.82 15.67
N LEU A 255 9.84 14.35 16.52
CA LEU A 255 9.80 14.74 17.92
C LEU A 255 11.01 14.21 18.70
N ASP A 256 11.41 12.99 18.41
CA ASP A 256 12.53 12.31 19.06
C ASP A 256 13.87 12.82 18.49
N ILE A 257 13.97 12.97 17.17
CA ILE A 257 15.17 13.40 16.46
C ILE A 257 15.53 14.86 16.77
N TYR A 258 14.54 15.75 16.81
CA TYR A 258 14.79 17.19 16.98
C TYR A 258 14.55 17.72 18.39
N GLY A 259 13.72 17.03 19.20
CA GLY A 259 13.41 17.45 20.56
C GLY A 259 12.96 18.92 20.67
N ASP A 260 13.59 19.67 21.54
CA ASP A 260 13.26 21.09 21.79
C ASP A 260 13.64 22.04 20.63
N ARG A 261 14.37 21.56 19.62
CA ARG A 261 14.67 22.33 18.40
C ARG A 261 13.45 22.50 17.50
N LEU A 262 12.37 21.73 17.70
CA LEU A 262 11.13 21.90 16.96
C LEU A 262 10.34 23.13 17.47
N PRO A 263 9.82 23.97 16.57
CA PRO A 263 8.88 25.01 16.95
C PRO A 263 7.69 24.44 17.73
N THR A 264 7.35 25.01 18.87
CA THR A 264 6.34 24.51 19.81
C THR A 264 5.02 24.15 19.14
N ARG A 265 4.52 25.03 18.24
CA ARG A 265 3.28 24.78 17.50
C ARG A 265 3.36 23.59 16.56
N TYR A 266 4.53 23.34 15.97
CA TYR A 266 4.73 22.20 15.07
C TYR A 266 4.83 20.91 15.86
N ALA A 267 5.59 20.89 16.95
CA ALA A 267 5.67 19.77 17.89
C ALA A 267 4.29 19.38 18.43
N ALA A 268 3.47 20.36 18.83
CA ALA A 268 2.10 20.11 19.28
C ALA A 268 1.24 19.45 18.18
N ARG A 269 1.36 19.88 16.93
CA ARG A 269 0.67 19.22 15.79
C ARG A 269 1.13 17.79 15.57
N LEU A 270 2.44 17.52 15.65
CA LEU A 270 2.99 16.17 15.52
C LEU A 270 2.47 15.24 16.63
N ARG A 271 2.45 15.70 17.89
CA ARG A 271 1.89 14.94 19.03
C ARG A 271 0.40 14.63 18.81
N GLY A 272 -0.34 15.57 18.23
CA GLY A 272 -1.78 15.42 17.93
C GLY A 272 -2.10 14.56 16.71
N LEU A 273 -1.11 14.02 15.99
CA LEU A 273 -1.38 13.13 14.87
C LEU A 273 -2.03 11.83 15.35
N ARG A 274 -3.16 11.50 14.74
CA ARG A 274 -3.85 10.22 14.97
C ARG A 274 -3.50 9.24 13.86
N THR A 275 -3.40 7.97 14.21
CA THR A 275 -3.30 6.85 13.29
C THR A 275 -4.68 6.21 13.10
N ASN A 276 -4.86 5.43 12.06
CA ASN A 276 -6.04 4.60 11.83
C ASN A 276 -6.06 3.39 12.78
N PRO A 277 -7.14 2.58 12.78
CA PRO A 277 -7.07 1.21 13.26
C PRO A 277 -5.92 0.46 12.62
N GLY A 278 -5.50 -0.64 13.21
CA GLY A 278 -4.34 -1.40 12.78
C GLY A 278 -4.71 -2.64 11.98
N VAL A 279 -3.66 -3.36 11.58
CA VAL A 279 -3.77 -4.73 11.11
C VAL A 279 -2.94 -5.65 11.99
N ALA A 280 -3.39 -6.90 12.14
CA ALA A 280 -2.56 -8.01 12.57
C ALA A 280 -2.21 -8.84 11.34
N LYS A 281 -0.96 -9.26 11.22
CA LYS A 281 -0.48 -10.07 10.09
C LYS A 281 -0.47 -11.54 10.47
N VAL A 282 -0.82 -12.42 9.52
CA VAL A 282 -0.66 -13.87 9.68
C VAL A 282 -0.10 -14.45 8.39
N ASP A 283 1.08 -15.04 8.49
CA ASP A 283 1.71 -15.79 7.42
C ASP A 283 1.53 -17.29 7.63
N PHE A 284 1.39 -18.04 6.55
CA PHE A 284 1.25 -19.47 6.55
C PHE A 284 2.23 -20.11 5.57
N VAL A 285 2.75 -21.27 5.95
CA VAL A 285 3.37 -22.21 5.04
C VAL A 285 2.36 -23.34 4.82
N LEU A 286 1.98 -23.58 3.57
CA LEU A 286 0.99 -24.57 3.20
C LEU A 286 1.65 -25.75 2.48
N SER A 287 1.15 -26.96 2.70
CA SER A 287 1.62 -28.19 2.04
C SER A 287 0.99 -28.43 0.68
N ASP A 288 -0.17 -27.83 0.41
CA ASP A 288 -0.95 -28.06 -0.81
C ASP A 288 -1.73 -26.80 -1.23
N GLU A 289 -2.39 -26.86 -2.40
CA GLU A 289 -3.29 -25.82 -2.86
C GLU A 289 -4.49 -25.66 -1.92
N ILE A 290 -4.96 -24.42 -1.79
CA ILE A 290 -6.11 -24.11 -0.93
C ILE A 290 -7.37 -24.78 -1.50
N PRO A 291 -8.10 -25.59 -0.73
CA PRO A 291 -9.27 -26.35 -1.18
C PRO A 291 -10.53 -25.47 -1.29
N TRP A 292 -10.51 -24.48 -2.18
CA TRP A 292 -11.61 -23.54 -2.37
C TRP A 292 -12.91 -24.22 -2.79
N ARG A 293 -14.03 -23.87 -2.15
CA ARG A 293 -15.38 -24.31 -2.61
C ARG A 293 -15.68 -23.80 -4.01
N ASP A 294 -15.27 -22.57 -4.35
CA ASP A 294 -15.35 -22.02 -5.70
C ASP A 294 -13.98 -22.18 -6.36
N SER A 295 -13.85 -23.12 -7.28
CA SER A 295 -12.60 -23.46 -7.93
C SER A 295 -11.96 -22.31 -8.70
N ARG A 296 -12.74 -21.26 -9.06
CA ARG A 296 -12.20 -20.06 -9.73
C ARG A 296 -11.24 -19.27 -8.85
N LEU A 297 -11.33 -19.44 -7.52
CA LEU A 297 -10.43 -18.80 -6.57
C LEU A 297 -9.01 -19.40 -6.59
N ALA A 298 -8.84 -20.62 -7.09
CA ALA A 298 -7.53 -21.27 -7.19
C ALA A 298 -6.53 -20.54 -8.10
N SER A 299 -7.03 -19.72 -9.03
CA SER A 299 -6.19 -18.88 -9.92
C SER A 299 -6.11 -17.41 -9.47
N THR A 300 -6.62 -17.09 -8.28
CA THR A 300 -6.72 -15.71 -7.78
C THR A 300 -5.64 -15.45 -6.74
N VAL A 301 -4.77 -14.50 -7.01
CA VAL A 301 -3.70 -14.11 -6.07
C VAL A 301 -4.28 -13.39 -4.85
N MET A 302 -5.08 -12.34 -5.05
CA MET A 302 -5.58 -11.49 -3.96
C MET A 302 -7.06 -11.73 -3.66
N ILE A 303 -7.38 -11.97 -2.40
CA ILE A 303 -8.72 -12.33 -1.96
C ILE A 303 -9.12 -11.47 -0.75
N HIS A 304 -10.35 -10.94 -0.80
CA HIS A 304 -10.95 -10.16 0.28
C HIS A 304 -12.03 -11.00 0.99
N LEU A 305 -11.74 -11.50 2.18
CA LEU A 305 -12.58 -12.43 2.94
C LEU A 305 -13.57 -11.72 3.88
N GLY A 306 -14.06 -10.56 3.48
CA GLY A 306 -15.00 -9.76 4.29
C GLY A 306 -16.48 -10.15 4.13
N GLY A 307 -16.80 -11.01 3.15
CA GLY A 307 -18.19 -11.39 2.82
C GLY A 307 -18.95 -10.26 2.13
N GLU A 308 -20.21 -10.06 2.52
CA GLU A 308 -21.08 -9.04 1.95
C GLU A 308 -20.74 -7.63 2.42
N ARG A 309 -21.11 -6.60 1.63
CA ARG A 309 -20.89 -5.17 1.98
C ARG A 309 -21.28 -4.82 3.41
N ALA A 310 -22.46 -5.28 3.86
CA ALA A 310 -22.96 -4.94 5.19
C ALA A 310 -22.05 -5.46 6.31
N ARG A 311 -21.47 -6.65 6.14
CA ARG A 311 -20.51 -7.24 7.09
C ARG A 311 -19.21 -6.48 7.12
N MET A 312 -18.64 -6.16 5.96
CA MET A 312 -17.41 -5.37 5.87
C MET A 312 -17.56 -3.99 6.53
N VAL A 313 -18.69 -3.31 6.29
CA VAL A 313 -19.01 -2.02 6.94
C VAL A 313 -19.13 -2.15 8.45
N LEU A 314 -19.78 -3.23 8.93
CA LEU A 314 -19.89 -3.49 10.37
C LEU A 314 -18.51 -3.74 10.98
N ALA A 315 -17.68 -4.59 10.34
CA ALA A 315 -16.33 -4.88 10.82
C ALA A 315 -15.49 -3.60 10.96
N GLU A 316 -15.48 -2.74 9.92
CA GLU A 316 -14.74 -1.48 9.96
C GLU A 316 -15.27 -0.51 11.06
N ARG A 317 -16.56 -0.53 11.35
CA ARG A 317 -17.16 0.25 12.44
C ARG A 317 -16.73 -0.28 13.81
N GLU A 318 -16.72 -1.61 14.00
CA GLU A 318 -16.29 -2.24 15.23
C GLU A 318 -14.84 -1.88 15.56
N ILE A 319 -13.91 -2.09 14.63
CA ILE A 319 -12.49 -1.78 14.85
C ILE A 319 -12.25 -0.29 15.11
N ALA A 320 -12.96 0.59 14.41
CA ALA A 320 -12.87 2.04 14.62
C ALA A 320 -13.39 2.47 16.01
N SER A 321 -14.26 1.64 16.63
CA SER A 321 -14.73 1.84 18.00
C SER A 321 -13.87 1.16 19.07
N GLY A 322 -12.74 0.54 18.67
CA GLY A 322 -11.83 -0.16 19.56
C GLY A 322 -12.23 -1.60 19.90
N ARG A 323 -13.17 -2.20 19.18
CA ARG A 323 -13.61 -3.58 19.37
C ARG A 323 -13.19 -4.47 18.21
N HIS A 324 -12.83 -5.71 18.48
CA HIS A 324 -12.66 -6.73 17.45
C HIS A 324 -14.02 -7.08 16.84
N ALA A 325 -14.06 -7.20 15.52
CA ALA A 325 -15.24 -7.66 14.83
C ALA A 325 -15.37 -9.19 14.96
N GLU A 326 -16.59 -9.68 15.15
CA GLU A 326 -16.89 -11.14 15.15
C GLU A 326 -16.55 -11.79 13.79
N TRP A 327 -16.75 -11.05 12.71
CA TRP A 327 -16.29 -11.42 11.37
C TRP A 327 -15.39 -10.30 10.86
N PRO A 328 -14.09 -10.36 11.13
CA PRO A 328 -13.16 -9.31 10.71
C PRO A 328 -12.96 -9.28 9.20
N MET A 329 -12.55 -8.13 8.69
CA MET A 329 -12.07 -8.01 7.32
C MET A 329 -10.68 -8.65 7.23
N VAL A 330 -10.54 -9.67 6.40
CA VAL A 330 -9.27 -10.33 6.11
C VAL A 330 -8.91 -10.09 4.65
N LEU A 331 -7.69 -9.65 4.40
CA LEU A 331 -7.11 -9.60 3.08
C LEU A 331 -6.02 -10.67 3.00
N ALA A 332 -6.05 -11.46 1.95
CA ALA A 332 -5.15 -12.59 1.81
C ALA A 332 -4.60 -12.69 0.39
N ALA A 333 -3.37 -13.19 0.26
CA ALA A 333 -2.73 -13.38 -1.02
C ALA A 333 -1.98 -14.72 -1.10
N SER A 334 -2.08 -15.35 -2.25
CA SER A 334 -1.33 -16.52 -2.67
C SER A 334 -0.34 -16.13 -3.77
N PRO A 335 0.79 -15.49 -3.44
CA PRO A 335 1.70 -14.92 -4.44
C PRO A 335 2.33 -15.99 -5.34
N HIS A 336 2.44 -17.24 -4.90
CA HIS A 336 2.96 -18.37 -5.67
C HIS A 336 2.12 -18.67 -6.94
N ILE A 337 0.85 -18.26 -6.98
CA ILE A 337 0.00 -18.41 -8.18
C ILE A 337 0.55 -17.59 -9.35
N ALA A 338 1.07 -16.40 -9.09
CA ALA A 338 1.67 -15.55 -10.12
C ALA A 338 3.20 -15.73 -10.20
N ASP A 339 3.84 -16.16 -9.12
CA ASP A 339 5.28 -16.40 -9.02
C ASP A 339 5.58 -17.80 -8.48
N PRO A 340 5.60 -18.82 -9.35
CA PRO A 340 5.87 -20.21 -8.94
C PRO A 340 7.24 -20.42 -8.29
N THR A 341 8.19 -19.51 -8.41
CA THR A 341 9.50 -19.59 -7.76
C THR A 341 9.42 -19.52 -6.24
N ARG A 342 8.25 -19.18 -5.69
CA ARG A 342 7.98 -19.14 -4.25
C ARG A 342 7.55 -20.51 -3.68
N ILE A 343 7.36 -21.52 -4.53
CA ILE A 343 7.13 -22.90 -4.11
C ILE A 343 8.49 -23.55 -3.88
N ASP A 344 8.70 -24.13 -2.70
CA ASP A 344 9.96 -24.78 -2.38
C ASP A 344 10.09 -26.18 -2.99
N ASP A 345 11.27 -26.81 -2.85
CA ASP A 345 11.57 -28.15 -3.39
C ASP A 345 10.70 -29.26 -2.79
N HIS A 346 9.96 -28.99 -1.71
CA HIS A 346 9.01 -29.91 -1.07
C HIS A 346 7.56 -29.64 -1.49
N GLY A 347 7.32 -28.71 -2.41
CA GLY A 347 5.99 -28.31 -2.87
C GLY A 347 5.25 -27.39 -1.90
N ARG A 348 5.90 -26.91 -0.84
CA ARG A 348 5.30 -25.99 0.12
C ARG A 348 5.24 -24.59 -0.47
N ARG A 349 4.24 -23.80 -0.06
CA ARG A 349 3.95 -22.48 -0.62
C ARG A 349 3.56 -21.46 0.45
N PRO A 350 3.88 -20.17 0.26
CA PRO A 350 3.47 -19.12 1.17
C PRO A 350 2.01 -18.75 0.94
N PHE A 351 1.31 -18.48 2.04
CA PHE A 351 0.04 -17.77 2.04
C PHE A 351 0.14 -16.60 3.02
N TRP A 352 -0.12 -15.42 2.53
CA TRP A 352 0.01 -14.16 3.26
C TRP A 352 -1.37 -13.63 3.61
N SER A 353 -1.54 -13.10 4.82
CA SER A 353 -2.79 -12.43 5.19
C SER A 353 -2.56 -11.32 6.20
N TYR A 354 -3.49 -10.38 6.24
CA TYR A 354 -3.68 -9.49 7.36
C TYR A 354 -5.16 -9.29 7.68
N VAL A 355 -5.41 -8.98 8.95
CA VAL A 355 -6.72 -8.82 9.53
C VAL A 355 -6.86 -7.40 10.04
N HIS A 356 -7.96 -6.73 9.76
CA HIS A 356 -8.26 -5.44 10.34
C HIS A 356 -8.63 -5.58 11.82
N VAL A 357 -7.92 -4.86 12.69
CA VAL A 357 -8.07 -4.93 14.14
C VAL A 357 -8.09 -3.54 14.77
N PRO A 358 -8.53 -3.39 16.02
CA PRO A 358 -8.34 -2.15 16.77
C PRO A 358 -6.86 -1.77 16.82
N ARG A 359 -6.59 -0.47 16.83
CA ARG A 359 -5.24 0.06 16.97
C ARG A 359 -4.55 -0.50 18.21
N ASP A 360 -3.24 -0.78 18.08
CA ASP A 360 -2.39 -1.33 19.15
C ASP A 360 -2.89 -2.67 19.73
N SER A 361 -3.76 -3.39 19.03
CA SER A 361 -4.25 -4.69 19.50
C SER A 361 -3.11 -5.68 19.71
N PRO A 362 -2.98 -6.28 20.91
CA PRO A 362 -2.02 -7.33 21.19
C PRO A 362 -2.54 -8.73 20.81
N VAL A 363 -3.74 -8.83 20.25
CA VAL A 363 -4.41 -10.11 20.00
C VAL A 363 -3.90 -10.74 18.72
N ASP A 364 -3.39 -11.97 18.83
CA ASP A 364 -3.08 -12.83 17.69
C ASP A 364 -4.37 -13.17 16.92
N GLN A 365 -4.32 -13.10 15.59
CA GLN A 365 -5.47 -13.32 14.71
C GLN A 365 -5.36 -14.63 13.92
N THR A 366 -4.39 -15.49 14.22
CA THR A 366 -4.15 -16.73 13.46
C THR A 366 -5.40 -17.58 13.39
N GLU A 367 -6.05 -17.85 14.53
CA GLU A 367 -7.26 -18.68 14.57
C GLU A 367 -8.44 -18.01 13.85
N ALA A 368 -8.60 -16.70 13.98
CA ALA A 368 -9.66 -15.96 13.29
C ALA A 368 -9.52 -16.04 11.76
N VAL A 369 -8.28 -15.99 11.24
CA VAL A 369 -8.02 -16.22 9.80
C VAL A 369 -8.38 -17.63 9.38
N ILE A 370 -7.93 -18.65 10.15
CA ILE A 370 -8.21 -20.05 9.86
C ILE A 370 -9.73 -20.31 9.83
N GLU A 371 -10.46 -19.83 10.82
CA GLU A 371 -11.92 -19.97 10.88
C GLU A 371 -12.64 -19.34 9.68
N ILE A 372 -12.16 -18.18 9.23
CA ILE A 372 -12.72 -17.52 8.04
C ILE A 372 -12.36 -18.30 6.77
N MET A 373 -11.13 -18.76 6.65
CA MET A 373 -10.68 -19.59 5.53
C MET A 373 -11.51 -20.87 5.42
N GLU A 374 -11.75 -21.58 6.53
CA GLU A 374 -12.55 -22.81 6.57
C GLU A 374 -13.99 -22.62 6.05
N ARG A 375 -14.56 -21.43 6.17
CA ARG A 375 -15.90 -21.12 5.62
C ARG A 375 -15.93 -21.20 4.09
N PHE A 376 -14.83 -20.80 3.43
CA PHE A 376 -14.71 -20.73 1.98
C PHE A 376 -13.87 -21.85 1.37
N ALA A 377 -13.00 -22.44 2.16
CA ALA A 377 -12.06 -23.50 1.80
C ALA A 377 -12.00 -24.57 2.90
N PRO A 378 -13.03 -25.44 3.03
CA PRO A 378 -13.04 -26.50 4.03
C PRO A 378 -11.86 -27.44 3.86
N GLY A 379 -11.14 -27.71 4.95
CA GLY A 379 -9.89 -28.46 4.95
C GLY A 379 -8.65 -27.55 4.83
N PHE A 380 -8.81 -26.23 4.88
CA PHE A 380 -7.66 -25.31 4.91
C PHE A 380 -6.72 -25.60 6.08
N ARG A 381 -7.28 -25.93 7.25
CA ARG A 381 -6.50 -26.28 8.45
C ARG A 381 -5.58 -27.48 8.23
N ASP A 382 -6.03 -28.46 7.44
CA ASP A 382 -5.31 -29.70 7.23
C ASP A 382 -4.04 -29.54 6.36
N ILE A 383 -3.96 -28.47 5.58
CA ILE A 383 -2.82 -28.15 4.72
C ILE A 383 -1.82 -27.17 5.36
N ILE A 384 -2.07 -26.71 6.59
CA ILE A 384 -1.18 -25.79 7.29
C ILE A 384 0.04 -26.56 7.82
N VAL A 385 1.24 -26.18 7.39
CA VAL A 385 2.52 -26.68 7.88
C VAL A 385 3.03 -25.83 9.02
N ALA A 386 2.97 -24.50 8.87
CA ALA A 386 3.39 -23.53 9.88
C ALA A 386 2.57 -22.26 9.79
N THR A 387 2.50 -21.52 10.91
CA THR A 387 1.86 -20.21 11.00
C THR A 387 2.73 -19.24 11.78
N ARG A 388 2.65 -17.95 11.40
CA ARG A 388 3.30 -16.88 12.12
C ARG A 388 2.35 -15.68 12.23
N GLY A 389 1.77 -15.50 13.43
CA GLY A 389 0.96 -14.33 13.77
C GLY A 389 1.83 -13.19 14.29
N VAL A 390 1.57 -11.96 13.82
CA VAL A 390 2.17 -10.71 14.32
C VAL A 390 1.04 -9.75 14.68
N PRO A 391 0.76 -9.52 15.97
CA PRO A 391 -0.25 -8.59 16.42
C PRO A 391 0.03 -7.14 16.00
N ALA A 392 -1.02 -6.31 15.91
CA ALA A 392 -0.90 -4.90 15.53
C ALA A 392 0.09 -4.11 16.42
N SER A 393 0.16 -4.44 17.70
CA SER A 393 1.08 -3.81 18.67
C SER A 393 2.55 -4.07 18.38
N GLN A 394 2.88 -5.12 17.62
CA GLN A 394 4.26 -5.54 17.31
C GLN A 394 4.71 -5.17 15.90
N LEU A 395 3.82 -4.71 15.01
CA LEU A 395 4.21 -4.41 13.62
C LEU A 395 5.27 -3.31 13.51
N ALA A 396 5.33 -2.40 14.47
CA ALA A 396 6.35 -1.35 14.51
C ALA A 396 7.79 -1.90 14.70
N GLU A 397 7.95 -3.11 15.24
CA GLU A 397 9.26 -3.78 15.37
C GLU A 397 9.86 -4.11 13.99
N HIS A 398 9.02 -4.40 13.01
CA HIS A 398 9.44 -4.65 11.63
C HIS A 398 9.63 -3.38 10.81
N ASN A 399 8.84 -2.34 11.11
CA ASN A 399 8.90 -1.07 10.40
C ASN A 399 8.30 0.03 11.28
N ALA A 400 9.11 0.95 11.76
CA ALA A 400 8.72 2.04 12.65
C ALA A 400 7.56 2.90 12.11
N ASN A 401 7.33 2.89 10.78
CA ASN A 401 6.17 3.56 10.17
C ASN A 401 4.83 2.92 10.53
N LEU A 402 4.80 1.64 10.97
CA LEU A 402 3.58 0.87 11.24
C LEU A 402 3.09 1.01 12.70
N THR A 403 3.17 2.21 13.26
CA THR A 403 2.81 2.50 14.64
C THR A 403 1.36 2.09 14.94
N GLY A 404 1.19 1.20 15.93
CA GLY A 404 -0.12 0.68 16.33
C GLY A 404 -0.79 -0.23 15.29
N GLY A 405 0.00 -0.74 14.34
CA GLY A 405 -0.48 -1.56 13.23
C GLY A 405 -1.03 -0.77 12.05
N ASP A 406 -0.97 0.56 12.06
CA ASP A 406 -1.45 1.39 10.94
C ASP A 406 -0.51 1.28 9.74
N ILE A 407 -0.90 0.53 8.72
CA ILE A 407 -0.17 0.35 7.46
C ILE A 407 -0.45 1.46 6.42
N THR A 408 -1.31 2.43 6.75
CA THR A 408 -1.73 3.49 5.81
C THR A 408 -0.87 4.75 5.89
N GLY A 409 0.06 4.83 6.85
CA GLY A 409 0.97 5.97 7.02
C GLY A 409 0.39 7.14 7.83
N GLY A 410 -0.63 6.88 8.62
CA GLY A 410 -1.31 7.88 9.47
C GLY A 410 -2.70 8.26 8.99
N GLY A 411 -3.56 8.62 9.94
CA GLY A 411 -5.00 8.78 9.76
C GLY A 411 -5.46 9.39 8.44
N ASN A 412 -6.26 8.62 7.72
CA ASN A 412 -6.77 8.99 6.40
C ASN A 412 -7.83 10.09 6.49
N SER A 413 -7.50 11.29 6.03
CA SER A 413 -8.46 12.37 5.83
C SER A 413 -8.17 13.11 4.54
N ALA A 414 -9.21 13.62 3.89
CA ALA A 414 -9.07 14.40 2.66
C ALA A 414 -8.11 15.59 2.83
N TRP A 415 -8.09 16.22 4.01
CA TRP A 415 -7.20 17.32 4.33
C TRP A 415 -5.73 16.90 4.40
N ARG A 416 -5.43 15.72 4.96
CA ARG A 416 -4.06 15.19 4.99
C ARG A 416 -3.58 14.80 3.60
N ALA A 417 -4.47 14.27 2.77
CA ALA A 417 -4.17 13.98 1.37
C ALA A 417 -3.80 15.23 0.55
N LEU A 418 -4.22 16.41 1.00
CA LEU A 418 -3.92 17.69 0.34
C LEU A 418 -2.71 18.39 0.96
N ALA A 419 -2.67 18.51 2.28
CA ALA A 419 -1.79 19.42 3.00
C ALA A 419 -0.79 18.71 3.93
N GLY A 420 -0.71 17.38 3.84
CA GLY A 420 0.21 16.55 4.64
C GLY A 420 -0.15 16.46 6.12
N PRO A 421 0.72 15.83 6.92
CA PRO A 421 0.43 15.50 8.31
C PRO A 421 0.22 16.72 9.19
N THR A 422 0.81 17.85 8.87
CA THR A 422 0.76 19.09 9.68
C THR A 422 0.04 20.26 8.99
N LEU A 423 -0.68 19.99 7.90
CA LEU A 423 -1.49 20.95 7.14
C LEU A 423 -0.67 22.17 6.68
N ARG A 424 0.31 21.94 5.82
CA ARG A 424 1.18 22.99 5.23
C ARG A 424 0.89 23.19 3.74
N LEU A 425 1.14 24.40 3.25
CA LEU A 425 1.07 24.71 1.81
C LEU A 425 2.05 23.86 0.98
N ASN A 426 3.23 23.57 1.54
CA ASN A 426 4.11 22.55 1.01
C ASN A 426 4.13 21.38 2.02
N PRO A 427 3.43 20.28 1.74
CA PRO A 427 3.26 19.20 2.68
C PRO A 427 4.53 18.38 2.95
N TRP A 428 5.51 18.45 2.07
CA TRP A 428 6.80 17.77 2.22
C TRP A 428 7.82 18.60 3.01
N ALA A 429 7.64 19.92 3.11
CA ALA A 429 8.55 20.78 3.86
C ALA A 429 8.18 20.84 5.35
N THR A 430 9.18 20.80 6.22
CA THR A 430 9.04 21.09 7.67
C THR A 430 9.35 22.56 7.97
N PRO A 431 9.12 23.04 9.19
CA PRO A 431 9.59 24.36 9.61
C PRO A 431 11.09 24.40 9.91
N ILE A 432 11.78 23.26 9.93
CA ILE A 432 13.22 23.17 10.12
C ILE A 432 13.91 23.37 8.78
N PRO A 433 14.84 24.32 8.63
CA PRO A 433 15.61 24.49 7.42
C PRO A 433 16.34 23.19 7.03
N GLY A 434 16.31 22.82 5.76
CA GLY A 434 16.96 21.60 5.26
C GLY A 434 16.27 20.29 5.61
N ALA A 435 15.16 20.28 6.39
CA ALA A 435 14.47 19.06 6.78
C ALA A 435 13.13 18.89 6.06
N TYR A 436 12.93 17.74 5.42
CA TYR A 436 11.77 17.40 4.59
C TYR A 436 11.19 16.05 4.95
N LEU A 437 9.90 15.86 4.73
CA LEU A 437 9.21 14.59 4.88
C LEU A 437 8.94 13.99 3.50
N CYS A 438 9.18 12.70 3.31
CA CYS A 438 8.89 12.00 2.06
C CYS A 438 8.15 10.66 2.26
N SER A 439 7.79 10.32 3.49
CA SER A 439 7.13 9.04 3.81
C SER A 439 5.66 8.99 3.38
N ALA A 440 5.07 7.81 3.57
CA ALA A 440 3.62 7.57 3.40
C ALA A 440 2.73 8.52 4.21
N ALA A 441 3.26 9.23 5.20
CA ALA A 441 2.54 10.27 5.94
C ALA A 441 2.30 11.56 5.12
N THR A 442 2.97 11.71 3.97
CA THR A 442 2.84 12.88 3.08
C THR A 442 2.07 12.52 1.80
N PRO A 443 1.44 13.50 1.13
CA PRO A 443 0.73 13.24 -0.14
C PRO A 443 1.64 12.58 -1.20
N PRO A 444 1.09 11.62 -1.96
CA PRO A 444 -0.30 11.15 -2.02
C PRO A 444 -0.67 10.06 -1.00
N ASN A 445 0.03 9.94 0.10
CA ASN A 445 -0.15 9.02 1.23
C ASN A 445 0.34 7.58 0.97
N GLY A 446 -0.24 6.59 1.68
CA GLY A 446 0.25 5.22 1.70
C GLY A 446 0.16 4.48 0.37
N GLY A 447 1.08 3.53 0.18
CA GLY A 447 1.20 2.67 -0.98
C GLY A 447 2.62 2.65 -1.55
N VAL A 448 2.93 1.59 -2.28
CA VAL A 448 4.20 1.47 -3.00
C VAL A 448 4.05 2.21 -4.34
N HIS A 449 4.42 3.49 -4.39
CA HIS A 449 4.29 4.32 -5.59
C HIS A 449 5.43 5.31 -5.83
N GLY A 450 6.32 5.57 -4.84
CA GLY A 450 7.46 6.48 -4.96
C GLY A 450 7.13 7.97 -5.11
N MET A 451 5.85 8.34 -5.23
CA MET A 451 5.45 9.72 -5.58
C MET A 451 5.70 10.72 -4.45
N ALA A 452 5.53 10.31 -3.18
CA ALA A 452 5.84 11.20 -2.05
C ALA A 452 7.34 11.55 -2.03
N GLY A 453 8.20 10.56 -2.33
CA GLY A 453 9.64 10.74 -2.51
C GLY A 453 9.96 11.68 -3.67
N LEU A 454 9.36 11.46 -4.85
CA LEU A 454 9.54 12.32 -6.02
C LEU A 454 9.21 13.79 -5.72
N TYR A 455 8.07 14.05 -5.05
CA TYR A 455 7.65 15.42 -4.76
C TYR A 455 8.50 16.09 -3.69
N ALA A 456 8.94 15.32 -2.68
CA ALA A 456 9.89 15.79 -1.68
C ALA A 456 11.24 16.14 -2.32
N ALA A 457 11.80 15.22 -3.13
CA ALA A 457 13.04 15.46 -3.87
C ALA A 457 12.94 16.66 -4.82
N ARG A 458 11.85 16.80 -5.58
CA ARG A 458 11.58 18.00 -6.40
C ARG A 458 11.62 19.28 -5.57
N THR A 459 11.04 19.23 -4.36
CA THR A 459 11.04 20.38 -3.45
C THR A 459 12.44 20.73 -2.98
N VAL A 460 13.23 19.72 -2.60
CA VAL A 460 14.63 19.85 -2.18
C VAL A 460 15.49 20.40 -3.31
N LEU A 461 15.45 19.78 -4.48
CA LEU A 461 16.23 20.20 -5.65
C LEU A 461 15.98 21.66 -6.01
N HIS A 462 14.70 22.07 -5.98
CA HIS A 462 14.36 23.45 -6.29
C HIS A 462 14.78 24.46 -5.22
N ARG A 463 14.58 24.15 -3.93
CA ARG A 463 14.79 25.10 -2.82
C ARG A 463 16.23 25.18 -2.35
N GLU A 464 16.90 24.03 -2.26
CA GLU A 464 18.21 23.94 -1.64
C GLU A 464 19.33 24.00 -2.70
N PHE A 465 19.06 23.52 -3.91
CA PHE A 465 20.09 23.40 -4.97
C PHE A 465 19.78 24.23 -6.22
N GLY A 466 18.63 24.92 -6.30
CA GLY A 466 18.27 25.75 -7.45
C GLY A 466 17.97 24.97 -8.73
N VAL A 467 17.85 23.65 -8.67
CA VAL A 467 17.55 22.76 -9.80
C VAL A 467 16.06 22.83 -10.12
N LYS A 468 15.71 23.31 -11.30
CA LYS A 468 14.31 23.54 -11.72
C LYS A 468 13.73 22.38 -12.53
N THR A 469 14.58 21.64 -13.22
CA THR A 469 14.16 20.50 -14.08
C THR A 469 14.59 19.20 -13.41
N LEU A 470 13.65 18.27 -13.26
CA LEU A 470 13.97 16.94 -12.76
C LEU A 470 14.88 16.20 -13.74
N PRO A 471 15.82 15.36 -13.24
CA PRO A 471 16.62 14.49 -14.09
C PRO A 471 15.74 13.44 -14.78
N SER A 472 16.22 12.89 -15.90
CA SER A 472 15.63 11.70 -16.49
C SER A 472 15.75 10.52 -15.51
N LEU A 473 14.68 9.73 -15.37
CA LEU A 473 14.68 8.50 -14.58
C LEU A 473 14.76 7.25 -15.45
N ALA A 474 14.76 7.41 -16.78
CA ALA A 474 14.85 6.29 -17.71
C ALA A 474 16.12 5.43 -17.47
N PRO A 475 16.05 4.11 -17.73
CA PRO A 475 17.18 3.19 -17.62
C PRO A 475 18.42 3.65 -18.35
#